data_39b67fd6c8a9af9cee19a6e5d1a2ee48
#
_entry.id   39b67fd6c8a9af9cee19a6e5d1a2ee48
#
_cell.length_a   1.000
_cell.length_b   1.000
_cell.length_c   1.000
_cell.angle_alpha   90.00
_cell.angle_beta   90.00
_cell.angle_gamma   90.00
#
_symmetry.space_group_name_H-M   'P 1'
#
loop_
_entity.id
_entity.type
_entity.pdbx_description
1 polymer ?
#
loop_
_entity_poly.entity_id
_entity_poly.type
_entity_poly.pdbx_seq_one_letter_code
_entity_poly.pdbx_strand_id
1 'polypeptide(L)'
;VQVGHILVEQRSGEELIFFRFLDPAPGVFTIYVTAMGTGSQENQDSFHMWLPLKEFLRGETYFLRPSPYTTILEPGNAREIITVSAYDDRNGSFYISSGRGYTRQGLIKPDFAAPGVSISTALGKGTGTSLSAAISAGAAAQFLQWAIVEENQPWVGNREIRNYLIRGARRQSVSEATYRIYPNKEEGFGKLSISGTFDILAGTD
;
A
#
# COMPACT_ATOMS: atom_id res chain seq x y z
N VAL A 1 -15.50 16.86 24.26
CA VAL A 1 -14.71 15.75 23.70
C VAL A 1 -14.89 14.55 24.63
N GLN A 2 -15.36 13.45 24.10
CA GLN A 2 -15.24 12.16 24.80
C GLN A 2 -13.96 11.48 24.31
N VAL A 3 -13.06 11.19 25.22
CA VAL A 3 -11.97 10.24 24.99
C VAL A 3 -12.56 8.86 25.29
N GLY A 4 -12.79 8.08 24.26
CA GLY A 4 -13.31 6.73 24.41
C GLY A 4 -12.19 5.73 24.21
N HIS A 5 -12.21 4.72 24.98
CA HIS A 5 -11.62 3.40 24.89
C HIS A 5 -10.18 3.29 24.35
N ILE A 6 -9.28 2.90 25.21
CA ILE A 6 -7.95 2.40 24.83
C ILE A 6 -8.09 0.90 24.59
N LEU A 7 -7.84 0.47 23.36
CA LEU A 7 -7.70 -0.94 23.00
C LEU A 7 -6.22 -1.24 22.85
N VAL A 8 -5.71 -2.17 23.65
CA VAL A 8 -4.36 -2.69 23.48
C VAL A 8 -4.43 -3.97 22.66
N GLU A 9 -3.78 -4.00 21.51
CA GLU A 9 -3.65 -5.21 20.73
C GLU A 9 -2.58 -6.11 21.38
N GLN A 10 -2.99 -7.32 21.82
CA GLN A 10 -2.14 -8.17 22.68
C GLN A 10 -0.90 -8.73 21.98
N ARG A 11 -0.90 -8.83 20.64
CA ARG A 11 0.23 -9.40 19.89
C ARG A 11 1.29 -8.36 19.52
N SER A 12 0.86 -7.15 19.20
CA SER A 12 1.75 -6.05 18.79
C SER A 12 2.08 -5.10 19.93
N GLY A 13 1.28 -5.06 21.00
CA GLY A 13 1.35 -4.06 22.04
C GLY A 13 0.88 -2.67 21.59
N GLU A 14 0.31 -2.56 20.39
CA GLU A 14 -0.18 -1.29 19.87
C GLU A 14 -1.42 -0.82 20.61
N GLU A 15 -1.51 0.48 20.85
CA GLU A 15 -2.63 1.10 21.53
C GLU A 15 -3.47 1.88 20.52
N LEU A 16 -4.79 1.72 20.59
CA LEU A 16 -5.74 2.45 19.78
C LEU A 16 -6.60 3.35 20.68
N ILE A 17 -6.54 4.65 20.43
CA ILE A 17 -7.31 5.65 21.15
C ILE A 17 -8.34 6.29 20.21
N PHE A 18 -9.61 6.25 20.61
CA PHE A 18 -10.69 6.91 19.88
C PHE A 18 -11.01 8.27 20.51
N PHE A 19 -11.05 9.29 19.66
CA PHE A 19 -11.53 10.62 20.01
C PHE A 19 -12.90 10.85 19.34
N ARG A 20 -13.90 11.15 20.18
CA ARG A 20 -15.21 11.53 19.68
C ARG A 20 -15.52 12.97 20.05
N PHE A 21 -15.68 13.80 19.07
CA PHE A 21 -16.13 15.18 19.23
C PHE A 21 -17.66 15.21 19.13
N LEU A 22 -18.34 15.62 20.21
CA LEU A 22 -19.80 15.73 20.24
C LEU A 22 -20.15 17.20 19.95
N ASP A 23 -20.94 17.41 18.91
CA ASP A 23 -21.41 18.72 18.44
C ASP A 23 -20.31 19.81 18.47
N PRO A 24 -19.17 19.59 17.82
CA PRO A 24 -18.07 20.54 17.83
C PRO A 24 -18.45 21.81 17.08
N ALA A 25 -18.16 22.96 17.64
CA ALA A 25 -18.20 24.20 16.91
C ALA A 25 -17.11 24.20 15.81
N PRO A 26 -17.36 24.86 14.66
CA PRO A 26 -16.32 25.02 13.65
C PRO A 26 -15.08 25.67 14.22
N GLY A 27 -13.89 25.12 13.91
CA GLY A 27 -12.63 25.65 14.43
C GLY A 27 -11.47 24.67 14.28
N VAL A 28 -10.31 25.09 14.77
CA VAL A 28 -9.10 24.29 14.79
C VAL A 28 -9.00 23.60 16.15
N PHE A 29 -8.88 22.29 16.12
CA PHE A 29 -8.66 21.46 17.30
C PHE A 29 -7.21 20.99 17.30
N THR A 30 -6.54 21.14 18.44
CA THR A 30 -5.17 20.65 18.64
C THR A 30 -5.18 19.49 19.62
N ILE A 31 -4.59 18.38 19.22
CA ILE A 31 -4.41 17.20 20.09
C ILE A 31 -2.93 17.14 20.47
N TYR A 32 -2.67 17.16 21.76
CA TYR A 32 -1.33 16.99 22.31
C TYR A 32 -1.14 15.52 22.71
N VAL A 33 -0.11 14.89 22.15
CA VAL A 33 0.29 13.53 22.50
C VAL A 33 1.63 13.60 23.19
N THR A 34 1.71 13.07 24.41
CA THR A 34 2.93 13.07 25.20
C THR A 34 3.29 11.63 25.57
N ALA A 35 4.50 11.21 25.24
CA ALA A 35 5.01 9.93 25.70
C ALA A 35 5.28 10.00 27.21
N MET A 36 4.75 9.03 27.96
CA MET A 36 5.02 8.87 29.39
C MET A 36 5.92 7.66 29.60
N GLY A 37 7.22 7.87 29.54
CA GLY A 37 8.18 6.80 29.78
C GLY A 37 9.51 7.32 30.29
N THR A 38 10.16 6.57 31.20
CA THR A 38 11.48 6.87 31.75
C THR A 38 12.63 6.20 31.01
N GLY A 39 12.38 5.70 29.81
CA GLY A 39 13.35 4.97 28.98
C GLY A 39 14.24 5.92 28.18
N SER A 40 15.50 5.98 28.56
CA SER A 40 16.60 6.65 27.85
C SER A 40 17.05 5.86 26.62
N GLN A 41 16.15 5.54 25.72
CA GLN A 41 16.50 5.04 24.40
C GLN A 41 15.76 5.88 23.37
N GLU A 42 16.50 6.32 22.36
CA GLU A 42 16.05 7.08 21.19
C GLU A 42 15.06 6.29 20.29
N ASN A 43 14.18 5.50 20.88
CA ASN A 43 13.03 4.99 20.18
C ASN A 43 12.08 6.17 20.00
N GLN A 44 12.06 6.72 18.81
CA GLN A 44 11.07 7.70 18.41
C GLN A 44 9.71 7.03 18.50
N ASP A 45 9.03 7.21 19.64
CA ASP A 45 7.64 6.82 19.81
C ASP A 45 6.83 7.52 18.74
N SER A 46 6.37 6.79 17.76
CA SER A 46 5.59 7.32 16.66
C SER A 46 4.13 6.94 16.85
N PHE A 47 3.24 7.88 16.54
CA PHE A 47 1.82 7.60 16.49
C PHE A 47 1.27 7.95 15.11
N HIS A 48 0.16 7.32 14.76
CA HIS A 48 -0.60 7.62 13.56
C HIS A 48 -1.99 8.08 13.96
N MET A 49 -2.55 9.01 13.20
CA MET A 49 -3.90 9.51 13.43
C MET A 49 -4.67 9.46 12.12
N TRP A 50 -5.88 8.95 12.17
CA TRP A 50 -6.77 8.84 11.01
C TRP A 50 -8.09 9.54 11.30
N LEU A 51 -8.67 10.09 10.25
CA LEU A 51 -10.06 10.48 10.24
C LEU A 51 -10.89 9.33 9.66
N PRO A 52 -12.16 9.18 10.08
CA PRO A 52 -13.12 8.32 9.40
C PRO A 52 -13.25 8.68 7.91
N LEU A 53 -13.84 7.79 7.13
CA LEU A 53 -14.21 8.11 5.74
C LEU A 53 -15.08 9.36 5.70
N LYS A 54 -14.93 10.14 4.63
CA LYS A 54 -15.62 11.44 4.47
C LYS A 54 -17.15 11.34 4.67
N GLU A 55 -17.73 10.24 4.27
CA GLU A 55 -19.16 9.94 4.38
C GLU A 55 -19.65 9.85 5.84
N PHE A 56 -18.75 9.57 6.78
CA PHE A 56 -19.03 9.51 8.21
C PHE A 56 -18.69 10.79 8.96
N LEU A 57 -18.12 11.77 8.28
CA LEU A 57 -17.79 13.08 8.87
C LEU A 57 -18.93 14.06 8.63
N ARG A 58 -19.25 14.86 9.65
CA ARG A 58 -20.15 16.01 9.51
C ARG A 58 -19.34 17.22 9.05
N GLY A 59 -19.70 17.79 7.89
CA GLY A 59 -18.99 18.93 7.33
C GLY A 59 -17.60 18.58 6.79
N GLU A 60 -16.79 19.60 6.56
CA GLU A 60 -15.42 19.43 6.10
C GLU A 60 -14.46 19.34 7.29
N THR A 61 -13.94 18.14 7.51
CA THR A 61 -12.94 17.87 8.54
C THR A 61 -11.69 17.30 7.89
N TYR A 62 -10.54 17.89 8.17
CA TYR A 62 -9.25 17.47 7.60
C TYR A 62 -8.09 17.82 8.52
N PHE A 63 -6.97 17.16 8.33
CA PHE A 63 -5.73 17.53 9.00
C PHE A 63 -5.10 18.74 8.30
N LEU A 64 -4.62 19.72 9.06
CA LEU A 64 -3.92 20.87 8.50
C LEU A 64 -2.60 20.50 7.82
N ARG A 65 -1.95 19.42 8.27
CA ARG A 65 -0.70 18.90 7.72
C ARG A 65 -0.79 17.37 7.59
N PRO A 66 -1.54 16.86 6.60
CA PRO A 66 -1.66 15.43 6.41
C PRO A 66 -0.37 14.82 5.86
N SER A 67 -0.09 13.57 6.24
CA SER A 67 0.92 12.74 5.60
C SER A 67 0.25 11.68 4.74
N PRO A 68 0.64 11.49 3.48
CA PRO A 68 0.08 10.45 2.63
C PRO A 68 0.70 9.06 2.88
N TYR A 69 1.72 8.98 3.73
CA TYR A 69 2.47 7.74 3.95
C TYR A 69 1.86 6.90 5.08
N THR A 70 2.18 5.60 5.06
CA THR A 70 1.66 4.61 6.01
C THR A 70 0.13 4.54 5.96
N THR A 71 -0.42 4.57 4.73
CA THR A 71 -1.86 4.58 4.46
C THR A 71 -2.36 3.31 3.75
N ILE A 72 -1.55 2.25 3.75
CA ILE A 72 -1.98 0.93 3.29
C ILE A 72 -2.95 0.36 4.33
N LEU A 73 -4.12 -0.08 3.85
CA LEU A 73 -5.17 -0.64 4.69
C LEU A 73 -5.02 -2.15 4.86
N GLU A 74 -5.67 -2.70 5.87
CA GLU A 74 -5.80 -4.14 6.04
C GLU A 74 -6.69 -4.75 4.93
N PRO A 75 -6.36 -5.95 4.46
CA PRO A 75 -5.27 -6.85 4.90
C PRO A 75 -3.91 -6.60 4.24
N GLY A 76 -3.75 -5.53 3.45
CA GLY A 76 -2.54 -5.23 2.67
C GLY A 76 -1.26 -5.06 3.50
N ASN A 77 -1.36 -4.82 4.81
CA ASN A 77 -0.21 -4.73 5.71
C ASN A 77 0.36 -6.10 6.10
N ALA A 78 -0.36 -7.19 5.83
CA ALA A 78 0.12 -8.53 6.18
C ALA A 78 1.33 -8.95 5.34
N ARG A 79 2.27 -9.63 5.97
CA ARG A 79 3.57 -10.01 5.37
C ARG A 79 3.41 -10.89 4.13
N GLU A 80 2.54 -11.87 4.21
CA GLU A 80 2.40 -12.91 3.18
C GLU A 80 1.41 -12.54 2.05
N ILE A 81 0.79 -11.37 2.11
CA ILE A 81 -0.13 -10.90 1.07
C ILE A 81 0.63 -10.08 0.03
N ILE A 82 0.35 -10.31 -1.23
CA ILE A 82 0.82 -9.46 -2.32
C ILE A 82 -0.05 -8.19 -2.34
N THR A 83 0.57 -7.06 -2.04
CA THR A 83 -0.09 -5.76 -1.94
C THR A 83 0.30 -4.89 -3.11
N VAL A 84 -0.68 -4.32 -3.77
CA VAL A 84 -0.45 -3.53 -4.97
C VAL A 84 -0.98 -2.12 -4.82
N SER A 85 -0.28 -1.18 -5.43
CA SER A 85 -0.76 0.18 -5.64
C SER A 85 -1.25 0.36 -7.08
N ALA A 86 -1.86 1.51 -7.34
CA ALA A 86 -2.40 1.83 -8.66
C ALA A 86 -1.61 2.93 -9.36
N TYR A 87 -1.49 2.81 -10.68
CA TYR A 87 -0.97 3.88 -11.54
C TYR A 87 -1.81 4.01 -12.81
N ASP A 88 -1.71 5.16 -13.47
CA ASP A 88 -2.30 5.41 -14.80
C ASP A 88 -1.34 4.92 -15.88
N ASP A 89 -1.73 3.86 -16.61
CA ASP A 89 -0.90 3.23 -17.63
C ASP A 89 -0.65 4.15 -18.86
N ARG A 90 -1.52 5.12 -19.09
CA ARG A 90 -1.41 6.04 -20.24
C ARG A 90 -0.25 7.02 -20.12
N ASN A 91 0.10 7.42 -18.91
CA ASN A 91 1.13 8.43 -18.63
C ASN A 91 2.13 8.00 -17.55
N GLY A 92 1.92 6.85 -16.96
CA GLY A 92 2.79 6.29 -15.92
C GLY A 92 2.68 6.95 -14.54
N SER A 93 1.73 7.87 -14.33
CA SER A 93 1.59 8.59 -13.06
C SER A 93 0.99 7.71 -11.96
N PHE A 94 1.47 7.89 -10.75
CA PHE A 94 0.90 7.25 -9.57
C PHE A 94 -0.53 7.72 -9.31
N TYR A 95 -1.44 6.81 -8.98
CA TYR A 95 -2.82 7.16 -8.63
C TYR A 95 -2.87 7.77 -7.23
N ILE A 96 -3.25 9.05 -7.14
CA ILE A 96 -3.16 9.86 -5.91
C ILE A 96 -3.91 9.25 -4.71
N SER A 97 -5.03 8.56 -4.96
CA SER A 97 -5.82 7.91 -3.90
C SER A 97 -5.34 6.51 -3.54
N SER A 98 -4.27 6.02 -4.17
CA SER A 98 -3.65 4.76 -3.78
C SER A 98 -2.94 4.90 -2.43
N GLY A 99 -3.07 3.88 -1.57
CA GLY A 99 -2.33 3.82 -0.32
C GLY A 99 -0.82 3.81 -0.55
N ARG A 100 -0.09 4.47 0.33
CA ARG A 100 1.37 4.55 0.30
C ARG A 100 1.99 3.89 1.52
N GLY A 101 3.09 3.22 1.28
CA GLY A 101 3.89 2.56 2.31
C GLY A 101 4.80 3.52 3.12
N TYR A 102 5.75 3.04 3.85
CA TYR A 102 5.84 1.62 4.18
C TYR A 102 4.80 1.25 5.24
N THR A 103 4.69 -0.02 5.62
CA THR A 103 3.81 -0.36 6.74
C THR A 103 4.35 0.23 8.04
N ARG A 104 3.53 0.31 9.08
CA ARG A 104 3.94 0.79 10.39
C ARG A 104 5.09 -0.03 10.99
N GLN A 105 5.15 -1.33 10.71
CA GLN A 105 6.21 -2.23 11.12
C GLN A 105 7.46 -2.18 10.22
N GLY A 106 7.54 -1.23 9.28
CA GLY A 106 8.67 -1.07 8.38
C GLY A 106 8.73 -2.08 7.23
N LEU A 107 7.67 -2.89 7.00
CA LEU A 107 7.64 -3.77 5.83
C LEU A 107 7.52 -2.94 4.57
N ILE A 108 8.29 -3.32 3.54
CA ILE A 108 8.20 -2.72 2.22
C ILE A 108 6.89 -3.16 1.57
N LYS A 109 5.94 -2.24 1.54
CA LYS A 109 4.65 -2.34 0.88
C LYS A 109 4.32 -0.98 0.24
N PRO A 110 3.64 -0.94 -0.90
CA PRO A 110 3.16 -2.07 -1.71
C PRO A 110 4.33 -2.90 -2.25
N ASP A 111 4.04 -4.12 -2.73
CA ASP A 111 5.05 -4.95 -3.37
C ASP A 111 5.41 -4.39 -4.76
N PHE A 112 4.42 -3.97 -5.50
CA PHE A 112 4.57 -3.30 -6.81
C PHE A 112 3.32 -2.49 -7.14
N ALA A 113 3.40 -1.70 -8.22
CA ALA A 113 2.25 -0.97 -8.77
C ALA A 113 1.70 -1.71 -10.00
N ALA A 114 0.39 -1.63 -10.22
CA ALA A 114 -0.27 -2.15 -11.40
C ALA A 114 -1.25 -1.12 -11.99
N PRO A 115 -1.64 -1.22 -13.28
CA PRO A 115 -2.62 -0.33 -13.88
C PRO A 115 -3.93 -0.32 -13.08
N GLY A 116 -4.49 0.87 -12.81
CA GLY A 116 -5.69 1.00 -12.00
C GLY A 116 -6.53 2.21 -12.32
N VAL A 117 -6.17 2.99 -13.36
CA VAL A 117 -6.87 4.22 -13.74
C VAL A 117 -7.50 4.08 -15.11
N SER A 118 -8.80 4.34 -15.21
CA SER A 118 -9.58 4.25 -16.45
C SER A 118 -9.46 2.89 -17.16
N ILE A 119 -9.43 1.82 -16.39
CA ILE A 119 -9.34 0.45 -16.88
C ILE A 119 -10.68 0.06 -17.52
N SER A 120 -10.62 -0.45 -18.75
CA SER A 120 -11.80 -0.98 -19.42
C SER A 120 -12.18 -2.34 -18.85
N THR A 121 -13.41 -2.48 -18.42
CA THR A 121 -14.00 -3.71 -17.87
C THR A 121 -15.29 -4.05 -18.59
N ALA A 122 -15.83 -5.23 -18.33
CA ALA A 122 -17.14 -5.64 -18.87
C ALA A 122 -18.28 -4.73 -18.40
N LEU A 123 -18.13 -4.01 -17.30
CA LEU A 123 -19.09 -3.07 -16.73
C LEU A 123 -18.82 -1.60 -17.12
N GLY A 124 -17.89 -1.36 -18.04
CA GLY A 124 -17.44 -0.02 -18.42
C GLY A 124 -16.05 0.31 -17.88
N LYS A 125 -15.69 1.61 -17.91
CA LYS A 125 -14.40 2.07 -17.38
C LYS A 125 -14.45 2.29 -15.89
N GLY A 126 -13.45 1.78 -15.19
CA GLY A 126 -13.30 1.94 -13.74
C GLY A 126 -11.93 2.48 -13.33
N THR A 127 -11.85 3.04 -12.14
CA THR A 127 -10.61 3.50 -11.52
C THR A 127 -10.56 3.06 -10.07
N GLY A 128 -9.45 2.47 -9.63
CA GLY A 128 -9.25 2.06 -8.25
C GLY A 128 -8.17 0.98 -8.10
N THR A 129 -7.61 0.87 -6.91
CA THR A 129 -6.64 -0.17 -6.55
C THR A 129 -7.21 -1.58 -6.64
N SER A 130 -8.54 -1.74 -6.54
CA SER A 130 -9.22 -3.02 -6.76
C SER A 130 -9.00 -3.56 -8.18
N LEU A 131 -8.94 -2.68 -9.19
CA LEU A 131 -8.63 -3.06 -10.56
C LEU A 131 -7.16 -3.45 -10.73
N SER A 132 -6.26 -2.73 -10.06
CA SER A 132 -4.85 -3.13 -9.98
C SER A 132 -4.67 -4.51 -9.34
N ALA A 133 -5.42 -4.80 -8.28
CA ALA A 133 -5.41 -6.11 -7.64
C ALA A 133 -5.93 -7.21 -8.59
N ALA A 134 -7.01 -6.96 -9.31
CA ALA A 134 -7.56 -7.91 -10.28
C ALA A 134 -6.57 -8.20 -11.44
N ILE A 135 -5.92 -7.17 -11.99
CA ILE A 135 -4.88 -7.31 -13.01
C ILE A 135 -3.69 -8.12 -12.47
N SER A 136 -3.28 -7.84 -11.23
CA SER A 136 -2.18 -8.57 -10.59
C SER A 136 -2.53 -10.03 -10.32
N ALA A 137 -3.78 -10.31 -9.96
CA ALA A 137 -4.27 -11.69 -9.82
C ALA A 137 -4.24 -12.44 -11.17
N GLY A 138 -4.59 -11.77 -12.28
CA GLY A 138 -4.46 -12.33 -13.62
C GLY A 138 -3.01 -12.65 -14.00
N ALA A 139 -2.07 -11.75 -13.68
CA ALA A 139 -0.64 -11.99 -13.88
C ALA A 139 -0.13 -13.17 -13.03
N ALA A 140 -0.57 -13.26 -11.77
CA ALA A 140 -0.24 -14.39 -10.91
C ALA A 140 -0.82 -15.71 -11.46
N ALA A 141 -2.04 -15.69 -12.02
CA ALA A 141 -2.65 -16.87 -12.63
C ALA A 141 -1.86 -17.35 -13.87
N GLN A 142 -1.37 -16.43 -14.72
CA GLN A 142 -0.50 -16.79 -15.84
C GLN A 142 0.81 -17.42 -15.38
N PHE A 143 1.41 -16.88 -14.31
CA PHE A 143 2.59 -17.47 -13.72
C PHE A 143 2.31 -18.87 -13.15
N LEU A 144 1.18 -19.04 -12.46
CA LEU A 144 0.78 -20.33 -11.90
C LEU A 144 0.46 -21.37 -12.97
N GLN A 145 -0.12 -20.96 -14.10
CA GLN A 145 -0.32 -21.84 -15.24
C GLN A 145 1.01 -22.42 -15.71
N TRP A 146 1.99 -21.56 -15.98
CA TRP A 146 3.33 -21.98 -16.36
C TRP A 146 4.01 -22.84 -15.30
N ALA A 147 3.92 -22.42 -14.03
CA ALA A 147 4.66 -23.09 -12.95
C ALA A 147 4.05 -24.46 -12.59
N ILE A 148 2.75 -24.50 -12.36
CA ILE A 148 2.06 -25.68 -11.80
C ILE A 148 1.44 -26.54 -12.92
N VAL A 149 0.67 -25.93 -13.83
CA VAL A 149 -0.06 -26.69 -14.86
C VAL A 149 0.87 -27.26 -15.91
N GLU A 150 1.90 -26.48 -16.31
CA GLU A 150 2.92 -26.91 -17.24
C GLU A 150 4.14 -27.57 -16.56
N GLU A 151 4.04 -27.80 -15.25
CA GLU A 151 4.99 -28.55 -14.41
C GLU A 151 6.44 -27.98 -14.40
N ASN A 152 6.63 -26.70 -14.74
CA ASN A 152 7.95 -26.06 -14.71
C ASN A 152 8.47 -25.84 -13.28
N GLN A 153 7.58 -25.46 -12.34
CA GLN A 153 7.87 -25.30 -10.92
C GLN A 153 6.65 -25.70 -10.06
N PRO A 154 6.30 -26.99 -9.97
CA PRO A 154 5.04 -27.45 -9.36
C PRO A 154 4.92 -27.18 -7.85
N TRP A 155 6.02 -26.85 -7.17
CA TRP A 155 6.06 -26.58 -5.74
C TRP A 155 6.06 -25.08 -5.39
N VAL A 156 5.78 -24.21 -6.37
CA VAL A 156 5.78 -22.77 -6.15
C VAL A 156 4.69 -22.37 -5.15
N GLY A 157 5.08 -21.58 -4.15
CA GLY A 157 4.19 -20.99 -3.16
C GLY A 157 4.01 -19.49 -3.34
N ASN A 158 3.24 -18.88 -2.45
CA ASN A 158 2.94 -17.45 -2.51
C ASN A 158 4.19 -16.55 -2.46
N ARG A 159 5.20 -16.95 -1.68
CA ARG A 159 6.46 -16.20 -1.57
C ARG A 159 7.23 -16.19 -2.88
N GLU A 160 7.29 -17.31 -3.56
CA GLU A 160 7.99 -17.45 -4.84
C GLU A 160 7.27 -16.62 -5.92
N ILE A 161 5.93 -16.71 -6.01
CA ILE A 161 5.12 -15.88 -6.93
C ILE A 161 5.42 -14.41 -6.71
N ARG A 162 5.33 -13.96 -5.46
CA ARG A 162 5.65 -12.57 -5.07
C ARG A 162 7.05 -12.15 -5.50
N ASN A 163 8.04 -12.99 -5.24
CA ASN A 163 9.43 -12.69 -5.56
C ASN A 163 9.68 -12.61 -7.07
N TYR A 164 9.09 -13.50 -7.86
CA TYR A 164 9.21 -13.45 -9.32
C TYR A 164 8.54 -12.20 -9.90
N LEU A 165 7.33 -11.86 -9.46
CA LEU A 165 6.64 -10.64 -9.89
C LEU A 165 7.41 -9.36 -9.50
N ILE A 166 8.02 -9.33 -8.32
CA ILE A 166 8.89 -8.22 -7.87
C ILE A 166 10.16 -8.13 -8.74
N ARG A 167 10.80 -9.24 -9.02
CA ARG A 167 12.03 -9.26 -9.83
C ARG A 167 11.76 -8.80 -11.26
N GLY A 168 10.67 -9.26 -11.86
CA GLY A 168 10.24 -8.86 -13.20
C GLY A 168 9.62 -7.47 -13.29
N ALA A 169 9.40 -6.77 -12.17
CA ALA A 169 8.80 -5.45 -12.17
C ALA A 169 9.68 -4.42 -12.90
N ARG A 170 9.06 -3.61 -13.76
CA ARG A 170 9.75 -2.54 -14.47
C ARG A 170 10.06 -1.38 -13.56
N ARG A 171 11.31 -0.96 -13.55
CA ARG A 171 11.82 0.18 -12.81
C ARG A 171 12.13 1.29 -13.80
N GLN A 172 11.25 2.28 -13.87
CA GLN A 172 11.46 3.42 -14.77
C GLN A 172 12.25 4.52 -14.06
N SER A 173 13.38 4.93 -14.64
CA SER A 173 13.90 6.28 -14.41
C SER A 173 13.07 7.26 -15.24
N VAL A 174 12.46 8.27 -14.62
CA VAL A 174 11.52 9.18 -15.26
C VAL A 174 12.23 10.22 -16.15
N SER A 175 13.48 10.46 -15.94
CA SER A 175 14.44 11.22 -16.78
C SER A 175 15.83 11.16 -16.13
N GLU A 176 16.89 11.61 -16.82
CA GLU A 176 18.22 11.79 -16.23
C GLU A 176 18.23 12.72 -15.00
N ALA A 177 17.22 13.59 -14.87
CA ALA A 177 17.07 14.54 -13.76
C ALA A 177 16.27 14.00 -12.55
N THR A 178 15.57 12.87 -12.68
CA THR A 178 14.71 12.36 -11.60
C THR A 178 14.86 10.85 -11.49
N TYR A 179 15.84 10.43 -10.71
CA TYR A 179 16.01 9.02 -10.34
C TYR A 179 14.91 8.61 -9.36
N ARG A 180 14.06 7.66 -9.75
CA ARG A 180 13.21 6.95 -8.80
C ARG A 180 14.03 5.82 -8.19
N ILE A 181 14.23 5.90 -6.89
CA ILE A 181 14.87 4.84 -6.12
C ILE A 181 13.82 3.76 -5.82
N TYR A 182 14.18 2.51 -6.04
CA TYR A 182 13.35 1.36 -5.70
C TYR A 182 14.04 0.49 -4.63
N PRO A 183 13.30 -0.08 -3.68
CA PRO A 183 11.85 0.08 -3.50
C PRO A 183 11.47 1.46 -2.97
N ASN A 184 10.25 1.93 -3.29
CA ASN A 184 9.72 3.19 -2.79
C ASN A 184 8.29 3.03 -2.22
N LYS A 185 7.83 4.07 -1.55
CA LYS A 185 6.56 4.06 -0.82
C LYS A 185 5.31 4.08 -1.72
N GLU A 186 5.44 4.38 -2.99
CA GLU A 186 4.35 4.49 -3.97
C GLU A 186 4.24 3.24 -4.84
N GLU A 187 5.33 2.84 -5.47
CA GLU A 187 5.36 1.76 -6.46
C GLU A 187 6.04 0.49 -5.94
N GLY A 188 6.42 0.44 -4.66
CA GLY A 188 7.16 -0.69 -4.11
C GLY A 188 8.43 -0.98 -4.90
N PHE A 189 8.55 -2.18 -5.44
CA PHE A 189 9.71 -2.60 -6.22
C PHE A 189 9.63 -2.24 -7.72
N GLY A 190 8.57 -1.57 -8.17
CA GLY A 190 8.38 -1.13 -9.55
C GLY A 190 6.96 -1.40 -10.06
N LYS A 191 6.77 -1.33 -11.37
CA LYS A 191 5.49 -1.58 -12.04
C LYS A 191 5.41 -3.01 -12.51
N LEU A 192 4.28 -3.66 -12.27
CA LEU A 192 4.01 -5.04 -12.69
C LEU A 192 4.34 -5.24 -14.17
N SER A 193 5.12 -6.27 -14.47
CA SER A 193 5.42 -6.72 -15.82
C SER A 193 5.50 -8.24 -15.85
N ILE A 194 4.48 -8.86 -16.37
CA ILE A 194 4.46 -10.32 -16.52
C ILE A 194 5.47 -10.78 -17.58
N SER A 195 5.66 -10.00 -18.67
CA SER A 195 6.72 -10.27 -19.65
C SER A 195 8.09 -10.24 -19.00
N GLY A 196 8.42 -9.18 -18.22
CA GLY A 196 9.69 -9.12 -17.49
C GLY A 196 9.88 -10.27 -16.50
N THR A 197 8.78 -10.79 -15.92
CA THR A 197 8.86 -11.99 -15.07
C THR A 197 9.29 -13.21 -15.88
N PHE A 198 8.72 -13.41 -17.06
CA PHE A 198 9.09 -14.53 -17.94
C PHE A 198 10.46 -14.35 -18.61
N ASP A 199 10.88 -13.12 -18.92
CA ASP A 199 12.22 -12.83 -19.45
C ASP A 199 13.30 -13.29 -18.47
N ILE A 200 13.12 -13.00 -17.16
CA ILE A 200 14.03 -13.49 -16.12
C ILE A 200 14.05 -15.02 -16.04
N LEU A 201 12.90 -15.67 -16.17
CA LEU A 201 12.82 -17.12 -16.12
C LEU A 201 13.48 -17.78 -17.35
N ALA A 202 13.41 -17.11 -18.51
CA ALA A 202 14.08 -17.54 -19.73
C ALA A 202 15.60 -17.24 -19.76
N GLY A 203 16.11 -16.47 -18.79
CA GLY A 203 17.50 -16.04 -18.76
C GLY A 203 17.87 -15.07 -19.87
N THR A 204 16.92 -14.24 -20.30
CA THR A 204 17.07 -13.27 -21.41
C THR A 204 17.26 -11.84 -20.89
N ASP A 205 17.75 -11.66 -19.66
CA ASP A 205 18.07 -10.36 -19.04
C ASP A 205 19.33 -9.70 -19.62
#